data_367c95f7e6c44dd435b8da20b5b2eb14
#
_entry.id   367c95f7e6c44dd435b8da20b5b2eb14
#
_cell.length_a   1.000
_cell.length_b   1.000
_cell.length_c   1.000
_cell.angle_alpha   90.00
_cell.angle_beta   90.00
_cell.angle_gamma   90.00
#
_symmetry.space_group_name_H-M   'P 1'
#
loop_
_entity.id
_entity.type
_entity.pdbx_description
1 polymer ?
#
loop_
_entity_poly.entity_id
_entity_poly.type
_entity_poly.pdbx_seq_one_letter_code
_entity_poly.pdbx_strand_id
1 'polypeptide(L)' 'MSTSDVVGLVVAIALFVYFVAAMVRPERF' A
#
# COMPACT_ATOMS: atom_id res chain seq x y z
N MET A 1 -11.21 14.79 8.45
CA MET A 1 -10.16 14.39 7.50
C MET A 1 -10.32 15.16 6.22
N SER A 2 -9.23 15.68 5.73
CA SER A 2 -9.33 16.44 4.48
C SER A 2 -8.98 15.51 3.33
N THR A 3 -9.15 16.00 2.14
CA THR A 3 -8.88 15.22 0.95
C THR A 3 -7.43 14.74 0.93
N SER A 4 -6.53 15.60 1.35
CA SER A 4 -5.13 15.25 1.41
C SER A 4 -4.90 14.04 2.29
N ASP A 5 -5.57 14.02 3.43
CA ASP A 5 -5.43 12.93 4.36
C ASP A 5 -5.94 11.63 3.78
N VAL A 6 -7.05 11.70 3.08
CA VAL A 6 -7.64 10.53 2.47
C VAL A 6 -6.71 9.96 1.41
N VAL A 7 -6.14 10.84 0.61
CA VAL A 7 -5.21 10.40 -0.44
C VAL A 7 -4.00 9.72 0.19
N GLY A 8 -3.48 10.31 1.25
CA GLY A 8 -2.33 9.74 1.94
C GLY A 8 -2.63 8.37 2.51
N LEU A 9 -3.84 8.23 3.05
CA LEU A 9 -4.24 6.97 3.62
C LEU A 9 -4.32 5.88 2.54
N VAL A 10 -4.92 6.20 1.43
CA VAL A 10 -5.06 5.25 0.35
C VAL A 10 -3.70 4.80 -0.16
N VAL A 11 -2.79 5.75 -0.33
CA VAL A 11 -1.46 5.44 -0.80
C VAL A 11 -0.72 4.58 0.22
N ALA A 12 -0.86 4.93 1.49
CA ALA A 12 -0.19 4.17 2.55
C ALA A 12 -0.66 2.73 2.58
N ILE A 13 -1.97 2.54 2.47
CA ILE A 13 -2.52 1.20 2.48
C ILE A 13 -2.06 0.41 1.27
N ALA A 14 -2.03 1.05 0.12
CA ALA A 14 -1.60 0.39 -1.10
C ALA A 14 -0.14 -0.06 -0.99
N LEU A 15 0.71 0.81 -0.46
CA LEU A 15 2.10 0.47 -0.29
C LEU A 15 2.28 -0.65 0.72
N PHE A 16 1.49 -0.58 1.79
CA PHE A 16 1.58 -1.59 2.82
C PHE A 16 1.23 -2.96 2.27
N VAL A 17 0.14 -3.03 1.53
CA VAL A 17 -0.28 -4.29 0.93
C VAL A 17 0.76 -4.78 -0.06
N TYR A 18 1.34 -3.86 -0.82
CA TYR A 18 2.34 -4.21 -1.80
C TYR A 18 3.56 -4.82 -1.11
N PHE A 19 4.00 -4.22 -0.02
CA PHE A 19 5.15 -4.72 0.70
C PHE A 19 4.88 -6.09 1.31
N VAL A 20 3.70 -6.25 1.89
CA VAL A 20 3.33 -7.52 2.49
C VAL A 20 3.28 -8.62 1.42
N ALA A 21 2.69 -8.30 0.29
CA ALA A 21 2.59 -9.28 -0.79
C ALA A 21 3.97 -9.67 -1.29
N ALA A 22 4.88 -8.70 -1.34
CA ALA A 22 6.23 -8.97 -1.79
C ALA A 22 6.96 -9.89 -0.81
N MET A 23 6.63 -9.78 0.46
CA MET A 23 7.25 -10.63 1.45
C MET A 23 6.69 -12.03 1.42
N VAL A 24 5.40 -12.15 1.19
CA VAL A 24 4.76 -13.45 1.17
C VAL A 24 5.03 -14.15 -0.16
N ARG A 25 4.90 -13.42 -1.26
CA ARG A 25 5.16 -14.01 -2.55
C ARG A 25 6.06 -13.11 -3.34
N PRO A 26 7.32 -13.20 -3.13
CA PRO A 26 8.28 -12.35 -3.81
C PRO A 26 8.42 -12.61 -5.29
N GLU A 27 7.80 -13.64 -5.80
CA GLU A 27 7.98 -13.87 -7.17
C GLU A 27 6.95 -13.17 -7.94
N ARG A 28 6.94 -11.96 -8.22
CA ARG A 28 6.00 -11.31 -8.96
C ARG A 28 6.32 -11.52 -10.33
N PHE A 29 6.35 -12.28 -10.88
CA PHE A 29 6.69 -12.57 -12.20
C PHE A 29 7.73 -11.68 -12.77
#